data_f7e1658c1d792dc33a829d9eb74285af
#
_entry.id   f7e1658c1d792dc33a829d9eb74285af
#
_cell.length_a   1.000
_cell.length_b   1.000
_cell.length_c   1.000
_cell.angle_alpha   90.00
_cell.angle_beta   90.00
_cell.angle_gamma   90.00
#
_symmetry.space_group_name_H-M   'P 1'
#
loop_
_entity.id
_entity.type
_entity.pdbx_description
1 polymer ?
#
loop_
_entity_poly.entity_id
_entity_poly.type
_entity_poly.pdbx_seq_one_letter_code
_entity_poly.pdbx_strand_id
1 'polypeptide(L)'
;MNALLIALPLLIGSCSDDNNSYNDPATVPTDIIQTVVKTTDNISIGVSTDKAAYKPGETVRFTVTDGTLPSSAHVRYRHGADVIADENIGSTSWTWTAPQADYTGYMADIYTTDANNQQTIYATIGVDVSSDWARFPRYGFIASYGNDRTSDVIASELSMLNRCHINGLQFYDWQYKQHWPLGGTPDNLLESYKDIAN
;
A
#
# COMPACT_ATOMS: atom_id res chain seq x y z
N MET A 1 -2.22 -64.74 -13.91
CA MET A 1 -3.26 -63.70 -13.76
C MET A 1 -2.55 -62.35 -13.74
N ASN A 2 -2.51 -61.67 -14.89
CA ASN A 2 -1.85 -60.36 -15.03
C ASN A 2 -2.87 -59.27 -14.78
N ALA A 3 -2.67 -58.47 -13.77
CA ALA A 3 -3.46 -57.29 -13.53
C ALA A 3 -2.89 -56.11 -14.32
N LEU A 4 -3.65 -55.64 -15.30
CA LEU A 4 -3.36 -54.51 -16.15
C LEU A 4 -3.74 -53.24 -15.38
N LEU A 5 -2.72 -52.46 -14.92
CA LEU A 5 -2.95 -51.11 -14.36
C LEU A 5 -3.14 -50.13 -15.53
N ILE A 6 -4.34 -49.63 -15.69
CA ILE A 6 -4.65 -48.54 -16.62
C ILE A 6 -4.41 -47.23 -15.86
N ALA A 7 -3.31 -46.55 -16.20
CA ALA A 7 -3.07 -45.18 -15.77
C ALA A 7 -3.90 -44.23 -16.63
N LEU A 8 -4.86 -43.55 -16.03
CA LEU A 8 -5.66 -42.48 -16.64
C LEU A 8 -4.87 -41.16 -16.57
N PRO A 9 -4.53 -40.53 -17.70
CA PRO A 9 -3.88 -39.22 -17.65
C PRO A 9 -4.90 -38.16 -17.21
N LEU A 10 -4.60 -37.47 -16.10
CA LEU A 10 -5.33 -36.30 -15.65
C LEU A 10 -5.01 -35.15 -16.61
N LEU A 11 -5.90 -34.84 -17.51
CA LEU A 11 -5.85 -33.62 -18.32
C LEU A 11 -6.17 -32.45 -17.43
N ILE A 12 -5.15 -31.75 -16.92
CA ILE A 12 -5.29 -30.42 -16.32
C ILE A 12 -5.43 -29.48 -17.52
N GLY A 13 -6.67 -29.09 -17.81
CA GLY A 13 -6.97 -28.02 -18.76
C GLY A 13 -6.46 -26.70 -18.17
N SER A 14 -5.30 -26.25 -18.63
CA SER A 14 -4.87 -24.87 -18.48
C SER A 14 -5.79 -24.01 -19.36
N CYS A 15 -6.59 -23.13 -18.76
CA CYS A 15 -7.20 -22.03 -19.49
C CYS A 15 -6.09 -21.07 -19.89
N SER A 16 -5.55 -21.24 -21.07
CA SER A 16 -4.76 -20.22 -21.75
C SER A 16 -5.74 -19.37 -22.56
N ASP A 17 -5.93 -18.12 -22.17
CA ASP A 17 -6.51 -17.10 -23.04
C ASP A 17 -5.48 -16.76 -24.11
N ASP A 18 -5.60 -17.41 -25.27
CA ASP A 18 -4.65 -17.33 -26.39
C ASP A 18 -4.76 -16.04 -27.21
N ASN A 19 -5.23 -14.94 -26.65
CA ASN A 19 -5.30 -13.65 -27.34
C ASN A 19 -4.36 -12.58 -26.80
N ASN A 20 -3.38 -12.94 -25.99
CA ASN A 20 -2.32 -12.03 -25.64
C ASN A 20 -1.11 -12.38 -26.52
N SER A 21 -0.87 -11.58 -27.57
CA SER A 21 0.38 -11.65 -28.34
C SER A 21 1.52 -11.23 -27.42
N TYR A 22 2.00 -12.16 -26.60
CA TYR A 22 3.31 -12.02 -25.98
C TYR A 22 4.30 -11.93 -27.14
N ASN A 23 4.98 -10.82 -27.24
CA ASN A 23 6.10 -10.68 -28.15
C ASN A 23 7.07 -11.81 -27.84
N ASP A 24 7.31 -12.65 -28.86
CA ASP A 24 8.30 -13.71 -28.80
C ASP A 24 9.62 -13.12 -28.27
N PRO A 25 10.22 -13.65 -27.19
CA PRO A 25 11.51 -13.19 -26.69
C PRO A 25 12.63 -13.20 -27.74
N ALA A 26 12.44 -13.91 -28.87
CA ALA A 26 13.35 -13.89 -30.00
C ALA A 26 13.36 -12.58 -30.81
N THR A 27 12.39 -11.67 -30.59
CA THR A 27 12.29 -10.39 -31.30
C THR A 27 12.68 -9.17 -30.48
N VAL A 28 13.16 -9.37 -29.25
CA VAL A 28 13.72 -8.26 -28.47
C VAL A 28 15.02 -7.81 -29.13
N PRO A 29 15.14 -6.57 -29.62
CA PRO A 29 16.38 -6.09 -30.23
C PRO A 29 17.52 -6.27 -29.21
N THR A 30 18.57 -6.99 -29.62
CA THR A 30 19.77 -7.25 -28.79
C THR A 30 20.57 -5.99 -28.47
N ASP A 31 20.17 -4.83 -29.01
CA ASP A 31 20.89 -3.57 -28.91
C ASP A 31 20.45 -2.68 -27.73
N ILE A 32 19.40 -3.08 -27.00
CA ILE A 32 19.10 -2.44 -25.72
C ILE A 32 19.98 -3.12 -24.68
N ILE A 33 21.24 -2.68 -24.59
CA ILE A 33 22.03 -2.85 -23.37
C ILE A 33 21.31 -2.02 -22.30
N GLN A 34 20.31 -2.59 -21.66
CA GLN A 34 19.82 -2.06 -20.41
C GLN A 34 21.00 -2.16 -19.45
N THR A 35 21.58 -1.02 -19.14
CA THR A 35 22.53 -0.93 -18.04
C THR A 35 21.80 -1.41 -16.82
N VAL A 36 22.04 -2.65 -16.42
CA VAL A 36 21.41 -3.24 -15.22
C VAL A 36 21.94 -2.41 -14.06
N VAL A 37 21.11 -1.49 -13.57
CA VAL A 37 21.41 -0.72 -12.39
C VAL A 37 21.41 -1.70 -11.23
N LYS A 38 22.58 -1.91 -10.62
CA LYS A 38 22.65 -2.73 -9.41
C LYS A 38 21.93 -2.00 -8.30
N THR A 39 20.89 -2.61 -7.79
CA THR A 39 20.12 -2.09 -6.68
C THR A 39 20.39 -2.92 -5.43
N THR A 40 20.64 -2.26 -4.32
CA THR A 40 20.78 -2.89 -3.00
C THR A 40 19.76 -2.29 -2.06
N ASP A 41 19.04 -3.14 -1.35
CA ASP A 41 18.12 -2.70 -0.31
C ASP A 41 18.89 -2.50 1.00
N ASN A 42 18.73 -1.33 1.58
CA ASN A 42 19.20 -0.99 2.92
C ASN A 42 18.10 -0.19 3.62
N ILE A 43 16.95 -0.86 3.85
CA ILE A 43 15.78 -0.23 4.43
C ILE A 43 16.08 0.22 5.85
N SER A 44 16.22 1.53 6.03
CA SER A 44 16.64 2.17 7.29
C SER A 44 15.89 3.45 7.59
N ILE A 45 14.93 3.82 6.74
CA ILE A 45 14.11 5.03 6.90
C ILE A 45 12.63 4.63 6.94
N GLY A 46 11.93 5.13 7.94
CA GLY A 46 10.47 5.08 7.99
C GLY A 46 9.89 6.24 7.19
N VAL A 47 8.95 5.95 6.30
CA VAL A 47 8.20 6.96 5.54
C VAL A 47 6.71 6.67 5.64
N SER A 48 5.90 7.71 5.78
CA SER A 48 4.45 7.60 5.75
C SER A 48 3.83 8.59 4.78
N THR A 49 2.64 8.28 4.31
CA THR A 49 1.75 9.18 3.60
C THR A 49 0.70 9.75 4.55
N ASP A 50 0.12 10.90 4.23
CA ASP A 50 -0.93 11.54 5.04
C ASP A 50 -2.31 10.86 4.89
N LYS A 51 -2.49 10.00 3.87
CA LYS A 51 -3.72 9.25 3.62
C LYS A 51 -3.42 7.82 3.18
N ALA A 52 -4.37 6.92 3.38
CA ALA A 52 -4.31 5.54 2.91
C ALA A 52 -4.59 5.42 1.40
N ALA A 53 -5.36 6.35 0.82
CA ALA A 53 -5.68 6.40 -0.61
C ALA A 53 -5.91 7.84 -1.07
N TYR A 54 -5.70 8.09 -2.35
CA TYR A 54 -5.80 9.39 -2.98
C TYR A 54 -6.70 9.33 -4.21
N LYS A 55 -7.35 10.44 -4.54
CA LYS A 55 -8.04 10.56 -5.82
C LYS A 55 -7.05 10.86 -6.95
N PRO A 56 -7.40 10.56 -8.22
CA PRO A 56 -6.62 11.01 -9.36
C PRO A 56 -6.33 12.52 -9.30
N GLY A 57 -5.07 12.91 -9.50
CA GLY A 57 -4.62 14.30 -9.45
C GLY A 57 -4.49 14.90 -8.04
N GLU A 58 -4.76 14.15 -6.99
CA GLU A 58 -4.63 14.64 -5.62
C GLU A 58 -3.16 14.73 -5.18
N THR A 59 -2.87 15.65 -4.27
CA THR A 59 -1.52 15.82 -3.71
C THR A 59 -1.29 14.80 -2.61
N VAL A 60 -0.28 13.97 -2.77
CA VAL A 60 0.26 13.05 -1.77
C VAL A 60 1.32 13.78 -0.95
N ARG A 61 1.22 13.73 0.36
CA ARG A 61 2.25 14.24 1.26
C ARG A 61 2.99 13.09 1.90
N PHE A 62 4.31 13.08 1.72
CA PHE A 62 5.21 12.13 2.36
C PHE A 62 5.92 12.78 3.55
N THR A 63 6.18 11.98 4.57
CA THR A 63 6.93 12.41 5.76
C THR A 63 7.85 11.29 6.22
N VAL A 64 9.11 11.61 6.46
CA VAL A 64 10.06 10.71 7.13
C VAL A 64 9.67 10.64 8.60
N THR A 65 9.34 9.45 9.08
CA THR A 65 8.87 9.20 10.46
C THR A 65 9.96 8.62 11.34
N ASP A 66 10.98 8.02 10.75
CA ASP A 66 12.11 7.43 11.45
C ASP A 66 13.35 7.37 10.55
N GLY A 67 14.53 7.30 11.17
CA GLY A 67 15.81 7.26 10.48
C GLY A 67 16.28 8.63 9.96
N THR A 68 17.35 8.62 9.18
CA THR A 68 17.95 9.84 8.64
C THR A 68 17.95 9.82 7.11
N LEU A 69 17.32 10.82 6.51
CA LEU A 69 17.32 10.99 5.06
C LEU A 69 18.73 11.37 4.57
N PRO A 70 19.33 10.61 3.63
CA PRO A 70 20.61 10.99 3.02
C PRO A 70 20.50 12.34 2.29
N SER A 71 21.55 13.15 2.34
CA SER A 71 21.57 14.49 1.71
C SER A 71 21.46 14.45 0.18
N SER A 72 21.80 13.33 -0.44
CA SER A 72 21.68 13.07 -1.88
C SER A 72 20.51 12.15 -2.23
N ALA A 73 19.48 12.13 -1.39
CA ALA A 73 18.33 11.27 -1.61
C ALA A 73 17.50 11.74 -2.82
N HIS A 74 17.08 10.76 -3.59
CA HIS A 74 16.08 10.87 -4.64
C HIS A 74 14.83 10.10 -4.23
N VAL A 75 13.70 10.47 -4.79
CA VAL A 75 12.49 9.65 -4.81
C VAL A 75 12.13 9.32 -6.25
N ARG A 76 11.95 8.04 -6.51
CA ARG A 76 11.47 7.52 -7.78
C ARG A 76 10.06 6.99 -7.60
N TYR A 77 9.12 7.55 -8.37
CA TYR A 77 7.74 7.05 -8.42
C TYR A 77 7.60 6.10 -9.60
N ARG A 78 7.06 4.93 -9.36
CA ARG A 78 6.91 3.90 -10.39
C ARG A 78 5.57 3.17 -10.30
N HIS A 79 5.08 2.69 -11.46
CA HIS A 79 4.00 1.74 -11.58
C HIS A 79 4.57 0.44 -12.18
N GLY A 80 4.61 -0.62 -11.38
CA GLY A 80 5.35 -1.82 -11.78
C GLY A 80 6.84 -1.52 -12.01
N ALA A 81 7.31 -1.74 -13.24
CA ALA A 81 8.67 -1.45 -13.68
C ALA A 81 8.81 -0.03 -14.27
N ASP A 82 7.71 0.62 -14.63
CA ASP A 82 7.72 1.91 -15.33
C ASP A 82 7.95 3.06 -14.35
N VAL A 83 9.02 3.81 -14.55
CA VAL A 83 9.31 5.03 -13.79
C VAL A 83 8.44 6.16 -14.32
N ILE A 84 7.62 6.74 -13.46
CA ILE A 84 6.70 7.84 -13.78
C ILE A 84 7.36 9.19 -13.56
N ALA A 85 8.11 9.32 -12.46
CA ALA A 85 8.87 10.52 -12.12
C ALA A 85 10.05 10.15 -11.21
N ASP A 86 11.07 11.00 -11.22
CA ASP A 86 12.26 10.89 -10.37
C ASP A 86 12.73 12.31 -10.00
N GLU A 87 12.88 12.57 -8.73
CA GLU A 87 13.20 13.91 -8.21
C GLU A 87 14.13 13.84 -6.99
N ASN A 88 14.90 14.92 -6.81
CA ASN A 88 15.68 15.09 -5.59
C ASN A 88 14.77 15.46 -4.43
N ILE A 89 15.02 14.86 -3.28
CA ILE A 89 14.37 15.25 -2.03
C ILE A 89 15.39 15.82 -1.04
N GLY A 90 15.22 17.08 -0.68
CA GLY A 90 16.12 17.79 0.25
C GLY A 90 15.48 18.02 1.63
N SER A 91 14.29 17.46 1.89
CA SER A 91 13.52 17.69 3.12
C SER A 91 12.91 16.38 3.61
N THR A 92 12.72 16.28 4.92
CA THR A 92 12.02 15.16 5.55
C THR A 92 10.51 15.14 5.28
N SER A 93 9.99 16.13 4.56
CA SER A 93 8.61 16.13 4.07
C SER A 93 8.59 16.72 2.65
N TRP A 94 7.89 16.04 1.74
CA TRP A 94 7.73 16.48 0.36
C TRP A 94 6.34 16.10 -0.16
N THR A 95 6.00 16.58 -1.34
CA THR A 95 4.71 16.31 -1.97
C THR A 95 4.89 15.82 -3.40
N TRP A 96 3.94 15.01 -3.85
CA TRP A 96 3.84 14.54 -5.23
C TRP A 96 2.38 14.62 -5.68
N THR A 97 2.14 15.01 -6.92
CA THR A 97 0.79 14.99 -7.48
C THR A 97 0.54 13.63 -8.11
N ALA A 98 -0.43 12.90 -7.59
CA ALA A 98 -0.84 11.61 -8.13
C ALA A 98 -1.26 11.75 -9.60
N PRO A 99 -0.91 10.78 -10.48
CA PRO A 99 -1.38 10.77 -11.86
C PRO A 99 -2.90 10.72 -11.98
N GLN A 100 -3.41 11.07 -13.18
CA GLN A 100 -4.85 11.02 -13.46
C GLN A 100 -5.40 9.61 -13.70
N ALA A 101 -4.52 8.60 -13.78
CA ALA A 101 -4.93 7.20 -13.93
C ALA A 101 -5.61 6.72 -12.66
N ASP A 102 -6.89 6.34 -12.80
CA ASP A 102 -7.69 5.84 -11.71
C ASP A 102 -7.44 4.34 -11.45
N TYR A 103 -7.73 3.86 -10.26
CA TYR A 103 -7.58 2.47 -9.85
C TYR A 103 -6.17 1.94 -10.05
N THR A 104 -5.17 2.76 -9.75
CA THR A 104 -3.76 2.44 -9.99
C THR A 104 -2.94 2.59 -8.72
N GLY A 105 -2.07 1.62 -8.45
CA GLY A 105 -1.10 1.68 -7.36
C GLY A 105 0.27 2.12 -7.87
N TYR A 106 0.95 2.93 -7.08
CA TYR A 106 2.31 3.39 -7.33
C TYR A 106 3.22 3.02 -6.16
N MET A 107 4.52 2.95 -6.43
CA MET A 107 5.55 2.80 -5.41
C MET A 107 6.44 4.03 -5.45
N ALA A 108 6.79 4.55 -4.28
CA ALA A 108 7.81 5.58 -4.14
C ALA A 108 9.04 4.97 -3.48
N ASP A 109 10.13 4.84 -4.23
CA ASP A 109 11.41 4.33 -3.72
C ASP A 109 12.31 5.54 -3.36
N ILE A 110 12.74 5.61 -2.12
CA ILE A 110 13.71 6.60 -1.64
C ILE A 110 15.10 5.97 -1.73
N TYR A 111 15.99 6.56 -2.53
CA TYR A 111 17.25 5.95 -2.85
C TYR A 111 18.38 6.98 -3.05
N THR A 112 19.62 6.51 -3.05
CA THR A 112 20.80 7.24 -3.51
C THR A 112 21.49 6.48 -4.63
N THR A 113 22.31 7.17 -5.41
CA THR A 113 23.17 6.57 -6.43
C THR A 113 24.62 6.93 -6.11
N ASP A 114 25.50 5.94 -6.05
CA ASP A 114 26.93 6.15 -5.82
C ASP A 114 27.69 6.47 -7.12
N ALA A 115 29.00 6.74 -7.00
CA ALA A 115 29.88 7.05 -8.13
C ALA A 115 30.05 5.90 -9.16
N ASN A 116 29.68 4.67 -8.77
CA ASN A 116 29.71 3.49 -9.63
C ASN A 116 28.34 3.18 -10.25
N ASN A 117 27.40 4.13 -10.13
CA ASN A 117 26.01 3.98 -10.59
C ASN A 117 25.25 2.84 -9.87
N GLN A 118 25.68 2.49 -8.65
CA GLN A 118 24.96 1.56 -7.80
C GLN A 118 23.92 2.32 -6.99
N GLN A 119 22.69 1.85 -7.01
CA GLN A 119 21.58 2.42 -6.24
C GLN A 119 21.42 1.68 -4.91
N THR A 120 21.18 2.45 -3.85
CA THR A 120 20.79 1.92 -2.54
C THR A 120 19.42 2.47 -2.17
N ILE A 121 18.45 1.57 -1.96
CA ILE A 121 17.09 1.92 -1.56
C ILE A 121 17.01 1.91 -0.03
N TYR A 122 16.57 3.01 0.55
CA TYR A 122 16.43 3.20 2.00
C TYR A 122 14.99 3.05 2.49
N ALA A 123 14.03 3.32 1.64
CA ALA A 123 12.61 3.11 1.92
C ALA A 123 11.84 2.89 0.62
N THR A 124 10.76 2.14 0.72
CA THR A 124 9.75 2.01 -0.34
C THR A 124 8.38 2.12 0.29
N ILE A 125 7.51 2.95 -0.27
CA ILE A 125 6.15 3.12 0.21
C ILE A 125 5.16 3.07 -0.96
N GLY A 126 4.00 2.43 -0.73
CA GLY A 126 2.90 2.39 -1.69
C GLY A 126 2.08 3.68 -1.70
N VAL A 127 1.49 4.01 -2.84
CA VAL A 127 0.49 5.06 -3.00
C VAL A 127 -0.66 4.50 -3.80
N ASP A 128 -1.84 4.44 -3.20
CA ASP A 128 -3.05 3.98 -3.87
C ASP A 128 -3.83 5.17 -4.42
N VAL A 129 -4.13 5.12 -5.71
CA VAL A 129 -4.95 6.14 -6.40
C VAL A 129 -6.27 5.52 -6.80
N SER A 130 -7.37 5.97 -6.20
CA SER A 130 -8.72 5.48 -6.47
C SER A 130 -9.77 6.54 -6.16
N SER A 131 -10.65 6.80 -7.12
CA SER A 131 -11.82 7.66 -6.92
C SER A 131 -12.95 6.98 -6.15
N ASP A 132 -12.91 5.65 -6.05
CA ASP A 132 -13.88 4.82 -5.36
C ASP A 132 -13.18 3.80 -4.44
N TRP A 133 -13.31 4.00 -3.14
CA TRP A 133 -12.71 3.13 -2.13
C TRP A 133 -13.20 1.67 -2.22
N ALA A 134 -14.44 1.46 -2.69
CA ALA A 134 -15.06 0.15 -2.77
C ALA A 134 -14.48 -0.73 -3.90
N ARG A 135 -13.72 -0.15 -4.82
CA ARG A 135 -13.07 -0.90 -5.91
C ARG A 135 -11.93 -1.78 -5.40
N PHE A 136 -11.14 -1.26 -4.44
CA PHE A 136 -10.02 -1.97 -3.81
C PHE A 136 -10.08 -1.82 -2.30
N PRO A 137 -11.14 -2.34 -1.65
CA PRO A 137 -11.30 -2.16 -0.22
C PRO A 137 -10.27 -2.98 0.55
N ARG A 138 -9.62 -2.31 1.51
CA ARG A 138 -8.80 -2.94 2.54
C ARG A 138 -9.46 -2.68 3.87
N TYR A 139 -9.95 -3.74 4.50
CA TYR A 139 -10.68 -3.63 5.75
C TYR A 139 -9.78 -3.80 6.96
N GLY A 140 -9.98 -2.94 7.96
CA GLY A 140 -9.50 -3.10 9.31
C GLY A 140 -10.66 -3.22 10.28
N PHE A 141 -10.35 -3.68 11.51
CA PHE A 141 -11.33 -3.84 12.57
C PHE A 141 -10.97 -2.95 13.76
N ILE A 142 -11.98 -2.38 14.37
CA ILE A 142 -11.90 -1.81 15.72
C ILE A 142 -12.84 -2.61 16.59
N ALA A 143 -12.30 -3.29 17.62
CA ALA A 143 -13.04 -4.25 18.44
C ALA A 143 -13.02 -3.94 19.93
N SER A 144 -12.23 -2.95 20.37
CA SER A 144 -12.11 -2.59 21.77
C SER A 144 -12.69 -1.19 22.01
N TYR A 145 -13.66 -1.11 22.90
CA TYR A 145 -14.32 0.14 23.28
C TYR A 145 -14.31 0.22 24.80
N GLY A 146 -13.71 1.25 25.33
CA GLY A 146 -13.60 1.45 26.77
C GLY A 146 -13.17 2.87 27.13
N ASN A 147 -13.29 3.20 28.41
CA ASN A 147 -12.92 4.51 28.90
C ASN A 147 -11.42 4.81 28.86
N ASP A 148 -10.60 3.81 28.57
CA ASP A 148 -9.16 3.90 28.37
C ASP A 148 -8.74 4.30 26.94
N ARG A 149 -9.70 4.40 26.03
CA ARG A 149 -9.47 4.89 24.68
C ARG A 149 -9.42 6.43 24.67
N THR A 150 -8.24 6.94 24.99
CA THR A 150 -7.97 8.38 24.89
C THR A 150 -7.83 8.81 23.43
N SER A 151 -7.94 10.11 23.17
CA SER A 151 -7.71 10.67 21.83
C SER A 151 -6.35 10.29 21.25
N ASP A 152 -5.32 10.16 22.09
CA ASP A 152 -3.98 9.76 21.64
C ASP A 152 -3.92 8.30 21.21
N VAL A 153 -4.63 7.41 21.92
CA VAL A 153 -4.76 5.98 21.53
C VAL A 153 -5.48 5.87 20.20
N ILE A 154 -6.59 6.57 20.04
CA ILE A 154 -7.37 6.59 18.79
C ILE A 154 -6.50 7.12 17.63
N ALA A 155 -5.82 8.25 17.83
CA ALA A 155 -4.94 8.82 16.81
C ALA A 155 -3.80 7.88 16.41
N SER A 156 -3.21 7.17 17.38
CA SER A 156 -2.17 6.17 17.13
C SER A 156 -2.68 4.99 16.31
N GLU A 157 -3.87 4.47 16.64
CA GLU A 157 -4.49 3.38 15.87
C GLU A 157 -4.84 3.81 14.45
N LEU A 158 -5.45 4.97 14.27
CA LEU A 158 -5.76 5.51 12.95
C LEU A 158 -4.49 5.73 12.12
N SER A 159 -3.42 6.23 12.75
CA SER A 159 -2.13 6.37 12.08
C SER A 159 -1.56 5.03 11.63
N MET A 160 -1.65 3.99 12.46
CA MET A 160 -1.22 2.64 12.11
C MET A 160 -2.05 2.06 10.95
N LEU A 161 -3.37 2.19 11.01
CA LEU A 161 -4.27 1.72 9.95
C LEU A 161 -3.99 2.44 8.63
N ASN A 162 -3.76 3.76 8.70
CA ASN A 162 -3.39 4.55 7.53
C ASN A 162 -2.08 4.07 6.89
N ARG A 163 -1.05 3.79 7.68
CA ARG A 163 0.23 3.25 7.19
C ARG A 163 0.07 1.87 6.54
N CYS A 164 -0.90 1.09 6.97
CA CYS A 164 -1.26 -0.20 6.37
C CYS A 164 -2.21 -0.05 5.17
N HIS A 165 -2.50 1.17 4.73
CA HIS A 165 -3.43 1.48 3.64
C HIS A 165 -4.83 0.91 3.84
N ILE A 166 -5.26 0.79 5.10
CA ILE A 166 -6.63 0.41 5.44
C ILE A 166 -7.54 1.59 5.11
N ASN A 167 -8.47 1.41 4.19
CA ASN A 167 -9.37 2.44 3.70
C ASN A 167 -10.84 2.20 4.03
N GLY A 168 -11.13 1.10 4.73
CA GLY A 168 -12.46 0.76 5.25
C GLY A 168 -12.34 0.22 6.66
N LEU A 169 -13.14 0.73 7.60
CA LEU A 169 -13.16 0.27 8.98
C LEU A 169 -14.48 -0.41 9.31
N GLN A 170 -14.38 -1.56 9.94
CA GLN A 170 -15.50 -2.25 10.55
C GLN A 170 -15.41 -2.12 12.06
N PHE A 171 -16.45 -1.56 12.66
CA PHE A 171 -16.61 -1.53 14.10
C PHE A 171 -17.22 -2.87 14.52
N TYR A 172 -16.40 -3.72 15.15
CA TYR A 172 -16.77 -5.08 15.49
C TYR A 172 -17.04 -5.19 17.00
N ASP A 173 -18.10 -5.94 17.37
CA ASP A 173 -18.52 -6.15 18.78
C ASP A 173 -18.76 -4.84 19.58
N TRP A 174 -19.20 -3.78 18.89
CA TRP A 174 -19.50 -2.50 19.51
C TRP A 174 -20.79 -2.52 20.38
N GLN A 175 -21.56 -3.59 20.33
CA GLN A 175 -22.82 -3.74 21.03
C GLN A 175 -22.61 -3.84 22.54
N TYR A 176 -23.46 -3.16 23.30
CA TYR A 176 -23.43 -3.25 24.76
C TYR A 176 -23.70 -4.66 25.28
N LYS A 177 -24.74 -5.31 24.71
CA LYS A 177 -25.09 -6.71 24.96
C LYS A 177 -25.71 -7.31 23.70
N GLN A 178 -25.67 -8.63 23.57
CA GLN A 178 -26.42 -9.33 22.54
C GLN A 178 -27.90 -8.93 22.63
N HIS A 179 -28.50 -8.55 21.53
CA HIS A 179 -29.87 -8.02 21.41
C HIS A 179 -30.12 -6.66 22.08
N TRP A 180 -29.09 -6.02 22.61
CA TRP A 180 -29.20 -4.68 23.20
C TRP A 180 -28.00 -3.83 22.75
N PRO A 181 -28.07 -3.28 21.53
CA PRO A 181 -26.91 -2.68 20.91
C PRO A 181 -26.43 -1.40 21.61
N LEU A 182 -27.34 -0.58 22.19
CA LEU A 182 -26.97 0.67 22.81
C LEU A 182 -26.82 0.52 24.33
N GLY A 183 -25.71 1.00 24.86
CA GLY A 183 -25.53 1.18 26.31
C GLY A 183 -26.04 2.57 26.76
N GLY A 184 -26.92 2.58 27.75
CA GLY A 184 -27.58 3.81 28.19
C GLY A 184 -28.90 4.06 27.48
N THR A 185 -29.23 5.32 27.24
CA THR A 185 -30.42 5.77 26.51
C THR A 185 -29.98 6.62 25.29
N PRO A 186 -30.87 6.83 24.28
CA PRO A 186 -30.54 7.70 23.15
C PRO A 186 -30.05 9.09 23.55
N ASP A 187 -30.58 9.64 24.66
CA ASP A 187 -30.23 10.96 25.16
C ASP A 187 -29.02 10.95 26.12
N ASN A 188 -28.62 9.77 26.58
CA ASN A 188 -27.51 9.59 27.52
C ASN A 188 -26.81 8.26 27.28
N LEU A 189 -25.99 8.23 26.23
CA LEU A 189 -25.14 7.07 25.90
C LEU A 189 -24.05 6.89 26.93
N LEU A 190 -23.66 5.64 27.18
CA LEU A 190 -22.45 5.35 27.96
C LEU A 190 -21.21 5.90 27.26
N GLU A 191 -20.20 6.30 28.04
CA GLU A 191 -18.97 6.92 27.52
C GLU A 191 -18.29 6.09 26.43
N SER A 192 -18.26 4.76 26.58
CA SER A 192 -17.68 3.83 25.59
C SER A 192 -18.29 3.89 24.18
N TYR A 193 -19.48 4.49 24.04
CA TYR A 193 -20.13 4.67 22.72
C TYR A 193 -19.89 6.06 22.13
N LYS A 194 -19.43 7.02 22.92
CA LYS A 194 -19.11 8.35 22.42
C LYS A 194 -17.88 8.33 21.54
N ASP A 195 -16.93 7.42 21.78
CA ASP A 195 -15.72 7.25 20.98
C ASP A 195 -16.02 6.83 19.54
N ILE A 196 -17.15 6.14 19.33
CA ILE A 196 -17.58 5.70 17.98
C ILE A 196 -18.21 6.85 17.21
N ALA A 197 -18.79 7.84 17.93
CA ALA A 197 -19.51 8.96 17.35
C ALA A 197 -18.61 10.17 17.01
N ASN A 198 -17.40 10.22 17.55
CA ASN A 198 -16.39 11.26 17.32
C ASN A 198 -15.35 10.83 16.29
#